data_f28972df047f92cc18edf26f0f37f11a
#
_entry.id   f28972df047f92cc18edf26f0f37f11a
#
_cell.length_a   1.000
_cell.length_b   1.000
_cell.length_c   1.000
_cell.angle_alpha   90.00
_cell.angle_beta   90.00
_cell.angle_gamma   90.00
#
_symmetry.space_group_name_H-M   'P 1'
#
loop_
_entity.id
_entity.type
_entity.pdbx_description
1 polymer ?
#
loop_
_entity_poly.entity_id
_entity_poly.type
_entity_poly.pdbx_seq_one_letter_code
_entity_poly.pdbx_strand_id
1 'polypeptide(L)'
;MKTKVVMLSEKTPDESVIKEAGKVIKDGGLVAFPTETVYGLGANALDSEAVAKIFMAKGRPQDNPLIIHVGDYNIEPYVKNVPIVAREIIKKFWPGPITIILEKTELVPQVTSAKLPTVGIRMPQNNIAIGLIKAAGVPIAAPSANISGRPSPTDMESCVEDLEGKVDYILGGENSIVGVESTIVDCTVSPICILRPGAITLEMLREIDNKVYIDPSVLSKPTEDFKPKAPGTKYRHYAPKAPVKIVDGDIDKVVAKINEIVLNYIKQGKKVGIIATDETKSLYNKGTVISIGARCDIEDIGKNLCRVLRSFDSIDIDIILCEAFEESGVGTAVMNRLKKSAGFNILKV
;
A
#
# COMPACT_ATOMS: atom_id res chain seq x y z
N MET A 1 12.18 -17.63 -15.67
CA MET A 1 12.82 -17.73 -14.35
C MET A 1 11.98 -18.62 -13.46
N LYS A 2 12.58 -19.47 -12.62
CA LYS A 2 11.84 -20.30 -11.66
C LYS A 2 11.80 -19.56 -10.31
N THR A 3 10.63 -19.16 -9.86
CA THR A 3 10.44 -18.54 -8.56
C THR A 3 10.34 -19.60 -7.47
N LYS A 4 11.06 -19.45 -6.37
CA LYS A 4 10.91 -20.29 -5.18
C LYS A 4 9.85 -19.67 -4.26
N VAL A 5 8.82 -20.42 -3.92
CA VAL A 5 7.72 -20.00 -3.05
C VAL A 5 7.75 -20.82 -1.77
N VAL A 6 7.81 -20.18 -0.60
CA VAL A 6 7.86 -20.86 0.70
C VAL A 6 6.95 -20.13 1.69
N MET A 7 6.03 -20.88 2.31
CA MET A 7 5.21 -20.39 3.42
C MET A 7 5.98 -20.48 4.74
N LEU A 8 5.97 -19.42 5.52
CA LEU A 8 6.58 -19.33 6.84
C LEU A 8 5.54 -18.96 7.90
N SER A 9 5.78 -19.36 9.14
CA SER A 9 5.06 -18.81 10.29
C SER A 9 5.72 -17.51 10.74
N GLU A 10 4.95 -16.45 10.95
CA GLU A 10 5.47 -15.19 11.48
C GLU A 10 5.96 -15.33 12.92
N LYS A 11 5.34 -16.23 13.73
CA LYS A 11 5.73 -16.43 15.13
C LYS A 11 7.12 -17.07 15.26
N THR A 12 7.43 -18.03 14.39
CA THR A 12 8.67 -18.81 14.39
C THR A 12 9.16 -19.03 12.96
N PRO A 13 9.67 -17.96 12.29
CA PRO A 13 10.17 -18.12 10.92
C PRO A 13 11.34 -19.08 10.85
N ASP A 14 11.36 -19.95 9.84
CA ASP A 14 12.50 -20.85 9.59
C ASP A 14 13.75 -20.01 9.22
N GLU A 15 14.73 -20.01 10.12
CA GLU A 15 15.96 -19.23 9.95
C GLU A 15 16.78 -19.64 8.71
N SER A 16 16.71 -20.90 8.30
CA SER A 16 17.45 -21.38 7.12
C SER A 16 16.87 -20.79 5.85
N VAL A 17 15.55 -20.72 5.74
CA VAL A 17 14.83 -20.10 4.64
C VAL A 17 15.07 -18.58 4.61
N ILE A 18 15.02 -17.93 5.79
CA ILE A 18 15.30 -16.49 5.92
C ILE A 18 16.74 -16.17 5.50
N LYS A 19 17.73 -16.96 5.89
CA LYS A 19 19.14 -16.78 5.50
C LYS A 19 19.33 -16.98 3.99
N GLU A 20 18.68 -17.98 3.40
CA GLU A 20 18.72 -18.21 1.94
C GLU A 20 18.13 -17.00 1.19
N ALA A 21 16.94 -16.54 1.57
CA ALA A 21 16.29 -15.38 0.95
C ALA A 21 17.11 -14.09 1.17
N GLY A 22 17.71 -13.90 2.35
CA GLY A 22 18.62 -12.79 2.64
C GLY A 22 19.84 -12.79 1.74
N LYS A 23 20.40 -13.97 1.46
CA LYS A 23 21.50 -14.11 0.48
C LYS A 23 21.05 -13.69 -0.92
N VAL A 24 19.85 -14.07 -1.36
CA VAL A 24 19.29 -13.63 -2.65
C VAL A 24 19.26 -12.10 -2.74
N ILE A 25 18.76 -11.40 -1.70
CA ILE A 25 18.78 -9.93 -1.65
C ILE A 25 20.20 -9.38 -1.75
N LYS A 26 21.12 -9.93 -0.94
CA LYS A 26 22.54 -9.50 -0.91
C LYS A 26 23.22 -9.65 -2.26
N ASP A 27 22.90 -10.71 -2.98
CA ASP A 27 23.45 -11.04 -4.30
C ASP A 27 22.73 -10.28 -5.45
N GLY A 28 21.84 -9.32 -5.14
CA GLY A 28 21.15 -8.48 -6.13
C GLY A 28 19.91 -9.11 -6.75
N GLY A 29 19.34 -10.17 -6.14
CA GLY A 29 18.08 -10.78 -6.54
C GLY A 29 16.85 -10.08 -5.94
N LEU A 30 15.66 -10.59 -6.29
CA LEU A 30 14.36 -10.07 -5.86
C LEU A 30 13.66 -11.05 -4.93
N VAL A 31 13.19 -10.56 -3.78
CA VAL A 31 12.41 -11.34 -2.81
C VAL A 31 11.11 -10.60 -2.49
N ALA A 32 9.96 -11.25 -2.73
CA ALA A 32 8.71 -10.76 -2.19
C ALA A 32 8.52 -11.29 -0.75
N PHE A 33 7.98 -10.46 0.15
CA PHE A 33 7.86 -10.79 1.57
C PHE A 33 6.66 -10.10 2.24
N PRO A 34 6.08 -10.72 3.28
CA PRO A 34 4.96 -10.15 4.01
C PRO A 34 5.40 -8.98 4.89
N THR A 35 4.49 -8.05 5.11
CA THR A 35 4.57 -7.05 6.19
C THR A 35 3.19 -6.92 6.86
N GLU A 36 3.14 -6.20 7.99
CA GLU A 36 1.86 -5.92 8.66
C GLU A 36 0.90 -5.10 7.79
N THR A 37 1.42 -4.35 6.81
CA THR A 37 0.62 -3.49 5.92
C THR A 37 0.17 -4.19 4.65
N VAL A 38 1.11 -4.49 3.76
CA VAL A 38 0.94 -5.22 2.49
C VAL A 38 2.22 -5.96 2.18
N TYR A 39 2.19 -6.94 1.28
CA TYR A 39 3.40 -7.60 0.80
C TYR A 39 4.30 -6.62 0.05
N GLY A 40 5.62 -6.69 0.30
CA GLY A 40 6.65 -5.90 -0.35
C GLY A 40 7.46 -6.72 -1.36
N LEU A 41 7.87 -6.09 -2.48
CA LEU A 41 8.85 -6.66 -3.41
C LEU A 41 10.20 -6.01 -3.15
N GLY A 42 11.14 -6.76 -2.58
CA GLY A 42 12.41 -6.28 -2.07
C GLY A 42 13.60 -6.52 -2.98
N ALA A 43 14.52 -5.57 -2.95
CA ALA A 43 15.88 -5.67 -3.46
C ALA A 43 16.86 -4.92 -2.54
N ASN A 44 18.16 -5.18 -2.67
CA ASN A 44 19.18 -4.40 -1.99
C ASN A 44 19.04 -2.90 -2.32
N ALA A 45 18.69 -2.08 -1.33
CA ALA A 45 18.42 -0.65 -1.51
C ALA A 45 19.65 0.16 -1.96
N LEU A 46 20.85 -0.37 -1.73
CA LEU A 46 22.14 0.28 -2.02
C LEU A 46 22.71 -0.14 -3.39
N ASP A 47 22.06 -1.09 -4.06
CA ASP A 47 22.48 -1.60 -5.37
C ASP A 47 21.52 -1.09 -6.45
N SER A 48 22.00 -0.19 -7.31
CA SER A 48 21.23 0.40 -8.40
C SER A 48 20.69 -0.62 -9.39
N GLU A 49 21.44 -1.69 -9.69
CA GLU A 49 21.03 -2.74 -10.62
C GLU A 49 19.96 -3.63 -10.03
N ALA A 50 20.10 -3.98 -8.74
CA ALA A 50 19.09 -4.73 -8.01
C ALA A 50 17.77 -3.94 -7.92
N VAL A 51 17.83 -2.65 -7.58
CA VAL A 51 16.66 -1.77 -7.55
C VAL A 51 16.00 -1.64 -8.92
N ALA A 52 16.77 -1.53 -10.00
CA ALA A 52 16.23 -1.46 -11.37
C ALA A 52 15.39 -2.70 -11.72
N LYS A 53 15.73 -3.89 -11.21
CA LYS A 53 14.94 -5.12 -11.40
C LYS A 53 13.53 -5.03 -10.80
N ILE A 54 13.35 -4.29 -9.69
CA ILE A 54 12.01 -4.05 -9.10
C ILE A 54 11.09 -3.35 -10.12
N PHE A 55 11.60 -2.29 -10.77
CA PHE A 55 10.83 -1.54 -11.77
C PHE A 55 10.45 -2.42 -12.96
N MET A 56 11.40 -3.26 -13.43
CA MET A 56 11.14 -4.20 -14.53
C MET A 56 10.12 -5.27 -14.16
N ALA A 57 10.27 -5.93 -13.00
CA ALA A 57 9.37 -7.00 -12.55
C ALA A 57 7.92 -6.52 -12.38
N LYS A 58 7.73 -5.27 -11.96
CA LYS A 58 6.41 -4.66 -11.72
C LYS A 58 5.83 -3.92 -12.94
N GLY A 59 6.61 -3.59 -13.95
CA GLY A 59 6.25 -2.61 -14.97
C GLY A 59 6.02 -1.21 -14.35
N ARG A 60 6.83 -0.84 -13.33
CA ARG A 60 6.68 0.40 -12.56
C ARG A 60 7.45 1.55 -13.20
N PRO A 61 6.88 2.77 -13.27
CA PRO A 61 7.63 3.96 -13.69
C PRO A 61 8.77 4.29 -12.71
N GLN A 62 9.95 4.64 -13.26
CA GLN A 62 11.16 4.90 -12.47
C GLN A 62 11.16 6.25 -11.74
N ASP A 63 10.24 7.16 -12.07
CA ASP A 63 10.05 8.45 -11.39
C ASP A 63 9.24 8.34 -10.08
N ASN A 64 8.88 7.12 -9.68
CA ASN A 64 8.12 6.84 -8.47
C ASN A 64 9.05 6.25 -7.40
N PRO A 65 9.46 7.02 -6.37
CA PRO A 65 10.48 6.63 -5.40
C PRO A 65 10.10 5.36 -4.63
N LEU A 66 11.11 4.70 -4.06
CA LEU A 66 10.93 3.52 -3.23
C LEU A 66 11.15 3.88 -1.75
N ILE A 67 10.53 3.09 -0.86
CA ILE A 67 10.78 3.13 0.58
C ILE A 67 11.87 2.10 0.89
N ILE A 68 12.87 2.50 1.66
CA ILE A 68 13.86 1.57 2.20
C ILE A 68 13.39 1.04 3.56
N HIS A 69 13.49 -0.27 3.73
CA HIS A 69 13.10 -0.96 4.95
C HIS A 69 14.36 -1.32 5.73
N VAL A 70 14.36 -1.04 7.03
CA VAL A 70 15.47 -1.27 7.95
C VAL A 70 15.11 -2.28 9.03
N GLY A 71 16.09 -3.02 9.53
CA GLY A 71 15.90 -4.05 10.56
C GLY A 71 16.23 -3.59 11.98
N ASP A 72 16.67 -2.35 12.13
CA ASP A 72 17.03 -1.72 13.41
C ASP A 72 16.91 -0.19 13.32
N TYR A 73 17.21 0.50 14.41
CA TYR A 73 17.09 1.96 14.53
C TYR A 73 18.30 2.74 13.99
N ASN A 74 19.36 2.06 13.52
CA ASN A 74 20.55 2.72 12.98
C ASN A 74 20.31 3.17 11.54
N ILE A 75 19.72 4.34 11.37
CA ILE A 75 19.39 4.92 10.06
C ILE A 75 20.37 6.02 9.62
N GLU A 76 21.25 6.47 10.51
CA GLU A 76 22.23 7.52 10.26
C GLU A 76 23.08 7.31 8.99
N PRO A 77 23.46 6.09 8.58
CA PRO A 77 24.17 5.91 7.32
C PRO A 77 23.40 6.36 6.08
N TYR A 78 22.07 6.34 6.12
CA TYR A 78 21.18 6.57 4.96
C TYR A 78 20.64 7.99 4.90
N VAL A 79 20.68 8.75 6.00
CA VAL A 79 20.12 10.08 6.13
C VAL A 79 21.09 11.10 6.70
N LYS A 80 21.02 12.36 6.25
CA LYS A 80 21.93 13.43 6.68
C LYS A 80 21.61 13.91 8.09
N ASN A 81 20.33 14.00 8.42
CA ASN A 81 19.85 14.48 9.71
C ASN A 81 18.53 13.82 10.08
N VAL A 82 18.30 13.60 11.36
CA VAL A 82 17.03 13.14 11.92
C VAL A 82 16.50 14.22 12.86
N PRO A 83 15.52 15.04 12.43
CA PRO A 83 14.93 16.07 13.28
C PRO A 83 14.32 15.49 14.57
N ILE A 84 14.21 16.30 15.62
CA ILE A 84 13.65 15.87 16.91
C ILE A 84 12.26 15.23 16.72
N VAL A 85 11.37 15.88 15.97
CA VAL A 85 10.03 15.37 15.70
C VAL A 85 10.06 14.00 15.02
N ALA A 86 10.98 13.76 14.10
CA ALA A 86 11.15 12.45 13.45
C ALA A 86 11.63 11.39 14.46
N ARG A 87 12.52 11.73 15.37
CA ARG A 87 12.96 10.81 16.47
C ARG A 87 11.81 10.44 17.40
N GLU A 88 10.92 11.38 17.74
CA GLU A 88 9.74 11.12 18.56
C GLU A 88 8.74 10.21 17.83
N ILE A 89 8.51 10.43 16.54
CA ILE A 89 7.65 9.57 15.71
C ILE A 89 8.24 8.16 15.64
N ILE A 90 9.55 8.03 15.36
CA ILE A 90 10.25 6.74 15.31
C ILE A 90 10.12 6.02 16.65
N LYS A 91 10.40 6.69 17.76
CA LYS A 91 10.31 6.12 19.10
C LYS A 91 8.91 5.61 19.44
N LYS A 92 7.87 6.31 18.99
CA LYS A 92 6.46 5.97 19.30
C LYS A 92 5.89 4.88 18.39
N PHE A 93 6.25 4.87 17.11
CA PHE A 93 5.55 4.10 16.09
C PHE A 93 6.40 3.06 15.35
N TRP A 94 7.71 2.94 15.61
CA TRP A 94 8.54 1.88 15.07
C TRP A 94 8.83 0.79 16.10
N PRO A 95 8.86 -0.49 15.66
CA PRO A 95 8.48 -0.98 14.35
C PRO A 95 6.99 -0.81 14.08
N GLY A 96 6.60 -0.47 12.82
CA GLY A 96 5.19 -0.24 12.54
C GLY A 96 4.86 0.37 11.17
N PRO A 97 3.57 0.66 10.95
CA PRO A 97 3.03 1.03 9.65
C PRO A 97 3.23 2.52 9.31
N ILE A 98 4.42 3.05 9.56
CA ILE A 98 4.78 4.44 9.27
C ILE A 98 6.13 4.55 8.57
N THR A 99 6.20 5.40 7.56
CA THR A 99 7.39 5.76 6.78
C THR A 99 7.74 7.21 7.02
N ILE A 100 9.00 7.49 7.34
CA ILE A 100 9.52 8.83 7.56
C ILE A 100 10.35 9.25 6.36
N ILE A 101 10.04 10.41 5.75
CA ILE A 101 10.85 11.00 4.68
C ILE A 101 11.88 11.92 5.32
N LEU A 102 13.16 11.69 4.97
CA LEU A 102 14.31 12.45 5.43
C LEU A 102 15.26 12.76 4.27
N GLU A 103 16.16 13.72 4.42
CA GLU A 103 17.22 13.99 3.46
C GLU A 103 18.20 12.81 3.39
N LYS A 104 18.41 12.26 2.20
CA LYS A 104 19.29 11.10 2.01
C LYS A 104 20.77 11.47 1.96
N THR A 105 21.62 10.51 2.35
CA THR A 105 23.06 10.56 2.06
C THR A 105 23.34 10.06 0.63
N GLU A 106 24.58 10.20 0.17
CA GLU A 106 25.04 9.66 -1.12
C GLU A 106 25.08 8.12 -1.16
N LEU A 107 25.01 7.45 -0.02
CA LEU A 107 24.94 5.99 0.06
C LEU A 107 23.65 5.44 -0.57
N VAL A 108 22.56 6.21 -0.52
CA VAL A 108 21.29 5.82 -1.16
C VAL A 108 21.31 6.20 -2.64
N PRO A 109 21.25 5.23 -3.56
CA PRO A 109 21.32 5.48 -5.00
C PRO A 109 20.19 6.37 -5.53
N GLN A 110 20.47 7.08 -6.62
CA GLN A 110 19.49 7.96 -7.28
C GLN A 110 18.27 7.19 -7.81
N VAL A 111 18.45 5.94 -8.26
CA VAL A 111 17.34 5.10 -8.73
C VAL A 111 16.38 4.75 -7.59
N THR A 112 16.87 4.53 -6.37
CA THR A 112 16.06 4.22 -5.19
C THR A 112 15.18 5.41 -4.80
N SER A 113 15.72 6.62 -4.86
CA SER A 113 15.03 7.87 -4.51
C SER A 113 14.30 8.54 -5.68
N ALA A 114 14.30 7.94 -6.88
CA ALA A 114 13.80 8.59 -8.10
C ALA A 114 14.43 9.98 -8.33
N LYS A 115 15.73 10.12 -8.06
CA LYS A 115 16.52 11.36 -8.12
C LYS A 115 16.10 12.46 -7.12
N LEU A 116 15.24 12.15 -6.17
CA LEU A 116 14.91 13.08 -5.08
C LEU A 116 16.09 13.22 -4.11
N PRO A 117 16.24 14.38 -3.43
CA PRO A 117 17.22 14.56 -2.36
C PRO A 117 16.82 13.86 -1.06
N THR A 118 15.66 13.23 -1.04
CA THR A 118 15.04 12.60 0.13
C THR A 118 14.82 11.12 -0.10
N VAL A 119 14.64 10.38 0.99
CA VAL A 119 14.29 8.95 1.00
C VAL A 119 13.26 8.67 2.09
N GLY A 120 12.31 7.79 1.80
CA GLY A 120 11.40 7.25 2.80
C GLY A 120 12.03 6.04 3.48
N ILE A 121 12.05 6.03 4.82
CA ILE A 121 12.57 4.92 5.64
C ILE A 121 11.47 4.38 6.54
N ARG A 122 11.43 3.05 6.69
CA ARG A 122 10.46 2.35 7.52
C ARG A 122 11.10 1.14 8.20
N MET A 123 10.71 0.89 9.45
CA MET A 123 10.95 -0.37 10.15
C MET A 123 9.63 -1.13 10.25
N PRO A 124 9.41 -2.22 9.50
CA PRO A 124 8.12 -2.93 9.49
C PRO A 124 7.93 -3.73 10.78
N GLN A 125 6.68 -3.96 11.16
CA GLN A 125 6.30 -4.80 12.30
C GLN A 125 5.91 -6.20 11.81
N ASN A 126 6.88 -6.97 11.36
CA ASN A 126 6.68 -8.35 10.91
C ASN A 126 7.99 -9.12 11.06
N ASN A 127 7.97 -10.28 11.72
CA ASN A 127 9.18 -11.03 12.05
C ASN A 127 9.88 -11.61 10.81
N ILE A 128 9.13 -11.99 9.77
CA ILE A 128 9.70 -12.48 8.50
C ILE A 128 10.42 -11.33 7.81
N ALA A 129 9.80 -10.14 7.73
CA ALA A 129 10.41 -8.96 7.12
C ALA A 129 11.70 -8.52 7.85
N ILE A 130 11.63 -8.41 9.18
CA ILE A 130 12.79 -8.04 10.01
C ILE A 130 13.90 -9.08 9.90
N GLY A 131 13.53 -10.37 9.95
CA GLY A 131 14.48 -11.47 9.76
C GLY A 131 15.18 -11.41 8.42
N LEU A 132 14.43 -11.19 7.32
CA LEU A 132 14.96 -11.04 5.97
C LEU A 132 15.95 -9.87 5.87
N ILE A 133 15.58 -8.67 6.39
CA ILE A 133 16.45 -7.48 6.36
C ILE A 133 17.75 -7.75 7.10
N LYS A 134 17.66 -8.33 8.31
CA LYS A 134 18.84 -8.69 9.12
C LYS A 134 19.72 -9.73 8.43
N ALA A 135 19.13 -10.76 7.83
CA ALA A 135 19.85 -11.81 7.11
C ALA A 135 20.53 -11.29 5.83
N ALA A 136 19.92 -10.31 5.14
CA ALA A 136 20.52 -9.66 4.00
C ALA A 136 21.72 -8.78 4.39
N GLY A 137 21.73 -8.23 5.61
CA GLY A 137 22.76 -7.33 6.11
C GLY A 137 22.81 -5.97 5.39
N VAL A 138 21.77 -5.63 4.65
CA VAL A 138 21.59 -4.38 3.90
C VAL A 138 20.13 -3.91 4.03
N PRO A 139 19.85 -2.59 3.92
CA PRO A 139 18.46 -2.13 3.84
C PRO A 139 17.80 -2.62 2.55
N ILE A 140 16.49 -2.85 2.59
CA ILE A 140 15.73 -3.38 1.46
C ILE A 140 14.81 -2.30 0.89
N ALA A 141 15.03 -1.93 -0.38
CA ALA A 141 14.07 -1.10 -1.11
C ALA A 141 12.87 -1.95 -1.49
N ALA A 142 11.67 -1.57 -1.05
CA ALA A 142 10.47 -2.34 -1.35
C ALA A 142 9.23 -1.46 -1.57
N PRO A 143 8.66 -1.45 -2.80
CA PRO A 143 7.27 -1.11 -3.06
C PRO A 143 6.37 -2.31 -2.73
N SER A 144 5.04 -2.17 -2.82
CA SER A 144 4.10 -3.29 -2.74
C SER A 144 4.38 -4.36 -3.81
N ALA A 145 4.08 -5.63 -3.52
CA ALA A 145 4.46 -6.80 -4.34
C ALA A 145 3.44 -7.12 -5.47
N ASN A 146 2.80 -6.11 -6.07
CA ASN A 146 1.86 -6.25 -7.19
C ASN A 146 2.46 -5.76 -8.51
N ILE A 147 1.88 -6.19 -9.64
CA ILE A 147 2.06 -5.50 -10.93
C ILE A 147 1.54 -4.07 -10.82
N SER A 148 2.27 -3.10 -11.37
CA SER A 148 1.96 -1.67 -11.24
C SER A 148 0.52 -1.36 -11.65
N GLY A 149 -0.19 -0.60 -10.82
CA GLY A 149 -1.58 -0.22 -11.03
C GLY A 149 -2.62 -1.12 -10.35
N ARG A 150 -2.34 -2.42 -10.15
CA ARG A 150 -3.25 -3.37 -9.47
C ARG A 150 -3.34 -3.09 -7.96
N PRO A 151 -4.39 -3.58 -7.25
CA PRO A 151 -4.46 -3.51 -5.80
C PRO A 151 -3.26 -4.23 -5.14
N SER A 152 -2.74 -3.68 -4.04
CA SER A 152 -1.61 -4.25 -3.31
C SER A 152 -1.96 -5.63 -2.73
N PRO A 153 -1.07 -6.63 -2.80
CA PRO A 153 -1.34 -7.94 -2.21
C PRO A 153 -1.25 -7.87 -0.68
N THR A 154 -2.21 -8.48 -0.01
CA THR A 154 -2.28 -8.63 1.45
C THR A 154 -2.16 -10.09 1.90
N ASP A 155 -2.02 -11.00 0.94
CA ASP A 155 -1.85 -12.44 1.08
C ASP A 155 -0.81 -12.96 0.07
N MET A 156 -0.33 -14.19 0.32
CA MET A 156 0.68 -14.82 -0.51
C MET A 156 0.14 -15.17 -1.91
N GLU A 157 -1.09 -15.62 -2.00
CA GLU A 157 -1.74 -16.05 -3.25
C GLU A 157 -1.79 -14.91 -4.26
N SER A 158 -2.19 -13.72 -3.82
CA SER A 158 -2.20 -12.51 -4.64
C SER A 158 -0.79 -12.10 -5.09
N CYS A 159 0.21 -12.32 -4.23
CA CYS A 159 1.62 -12.05 -4.54
C CYS A 159 2.14 -13.03 -5.60
N VAL A 160 1.85 -14.33 -5.46
CA VAL A 160 2.20 -15.37 -6.43
C VAL A 160 1.53 -15.08 -7.79
N GLU A 161 0.22 -14.76 -7.80
CA GLU A 161 -0.50 -14.41 -9.04
C GLU A 161 0.21 -13.31 -9.84
N ASP A 162 0.74 -12.29 -9.17
CA ASP A 162 1.37 -11.15 -9.83
C ASP A 162 2.83 -11.38 -10.20
N LEU A 163 3.60 -12.13 -9.39
CA LEU A 163 5.06 -12.11 -9.44
C LEU A 163 5.72 -13.47 -9.73
N GLU A 164 4.99 -14.59 -9.73
CA GLU A 164 5.58 -15.87 -10.11
C GLU A 164 6.22 -15.81 -11.51
N GLY A 165 7.41 -16.37 -11.63
CA GLY A 165 8.20 -16.31 -12.84
C GLY A 165 8.96 -15.00 -13.10
N LYS A 166 8.77 -13.96 -12.26
CA LYS A 166 9.39 -12.63 -12.40
C LYS A 166 10.36 -12.28 -11.27
N VAL A 167 10.35 -13.04 -10.17
CA VAL A 167 11.18 -12.82 -8.99
C VAL A 167 11.85 -14.11 -8.56
N ASP A 168 12.95 -14.01 -7.81
CA ASP A 168 13.72 -15.18 -7.38
C ASP A 168 13.01 -15.95 -6.26
N TYR A 169 12.38 -15.21 -5.31
CA TYR A 169 11.81 -15.79 -4.12
C TYR A 169 10.51 -15.10 -3.70
N ILE A 170 9.55 -15.86 -3.21
CA ILE A 170 8.35 -15.37 -2.53
C ILE A 170 8.29 -16.03 -1.15
N LEU A 171 8.50 -15.24 -0.11
CA LEU A 171 8.23 -15.62 1.26
C LEU A 171 6.76 -15.37 1.56
N GLY A 172 6.00 -16.43 1.84
CA GLY A 172 4.66 -16.34 2.38
C GLY A 172 4.68 -16.17 3.90
N GLY A 173 3.60 -15.66 4.45
CA GLY A 173 3.33 -15.50 5.87
C GLY A 173 1.84 -15.37 6.10
N GLU A 174 1.47 -15.02 7.32
CA GLU A 174 0.09 -14.67 7.65
C GLU A 174 -0.38 -13.46 6.81
N ASN A 175 -1.70 -13.32 6.65
CA ASN A 175 -2.28 -12.19 5.92
C ASN A 175 -1.96 -10.87 6.63
N SER A 176 -1.71 -9.82 5.86
CA SER A 176 -1.45 -8.49 6.39
C SER A 176 -2.60 -8.00 7.27
N ILE A 177 -2.28 -7.57 8.50
CA ILE A 177 -3.29 -7.20 9.50
C ILE A 177 -3.83 -5.77 9.35
N VAL A 178 -3.10 -4.90 8.64
CA VAL A 178 -3.48 -3.49 8.38
C VAL A 178 -4.17 -3.34 7.02
N GLY A 179 -3.69 -4.01 5.98
CA GLY A 179 -4.32 -4.07 4.65
C GLY A 179 -4.15 -2.84 3.77
N VAL A 180 -3.73 -1.72 4.33
CA VAL A 180 -3.37 -0.49 3.61
C VAL A 180 -1.90 -0.17 3.84
N GLU A 181 -1.23 0.46 2.87
CA GLU A 181 0.19 0.80 2.98
C GLU A 181 0.45 1.79 4.11
N SER A 182 1.70 1.82 4.58
CA SER A 182 2.17 2.70 5.65
C SER A 182 1.78 4.16 5.46
N THR A 183 1.48 4.85 6.54
CA THR A 183 1.45 6.32 6.58
C THR A 183 2.80 6.85 6.14
N ILE A 184 2.86 7.89 5.30
CA ILE A 184 4.10 8.56 4.91
C ILE A 184 4.08 9.99 5.41
N VAL A 185 5.08 10.33 6.23
CA VAL A 185 5.25 11.67 6.81
C VAL A 185 6.52 12.29 6.28
N ASP A 186 6.42 13.51 5.74
CA ASP A 186 7.56 14.33 5.34
C ASP A 186 8.07 15.12 6.57
N CYS A 187 9.22 14.72 7.08
CA CYS A 187 9.90 15.38 8.19
C CYS A 187 11.01 16.34 7.72
N THR A 188 11.11 16.62 6.43
CA THR A 188 12.05 17.62 5.87
C THR A 188 11.45 19.03 5.84
N VAL A 189 10.18 19.16 6.17
CA VAL A 189 9.43 20.42 6.21
C VAL A 189 8.90 20.72 7.62
N SER A 190 8.61 22.01 7.89
CA SER A 190 8.00 22.44 9.16
C SER A 190 6.83 23.38 8.89
N PRO A 191 5.62 23.06 9.40
CA PRO A 191 5.26 21.84 10.12
C PRO A 191 5.36 20.60 9.23
N ILE A 192 5.53 19.43 9.86
CA ILE A 192 5.57 18.15 9.13
C ILE A 192 4.24 17.86 8.45
N CYS A 193 4.26 17.14 7.34
CA CYS A 193 3.01 16.83 6.61
C CYS A 193 2.89 15.36 6.22
N ILE A 194 1.64 14.88 6.15
CA ILE A 194 1.29 13.53 5.70
C ILE A 194 1.17 13.56 4.17
N LEU A 195 2.05 12.81 3.49
CA LEU A 195 2.02 12.64 2.03
C LEU A 195 1.20 11.41 1.59
N ARG A 196 0.94 10.49 2.51
CA ARG A 196 0.06 9.35 2.29
C ARG A 196 -0.58 8.94 3.62
N PRO A 197 -1.91 9.04 3.79
CA PRO A 197 -2.59 8.52 4.98
C PRO A 197 -2.52 7.00 5.04
N GLY A 198 -2.44 6.45 6.24
CA GLY A 198 -2.37 5.03 6.56
C GLY A 198 -2.91 4.77 7.97
N ALA A 199 -2.52 3.65 8.58
CA ALA A 199 -3.00 3.25 9.91
C ALA A 199 -2.51 4.19 11.05
N ILE A 200 -1.35 4.84 10.89
CA ILE A 200 -0.97 5.94 11.78
C ILE A 200 -1.67 7.20 11.29
N THR A 201 -2.66 7.64 12.04
CA THR A 201 -3.59 8.69 11.62
C THR A 201 -3.06 10.10 11.90
N LEU A 202 -3.73 11.10 11.34
CA LEU A 202 -3.46 12.51 11.61
C LEU A 202 -3.57 12.83 13.10
N GLU A 203 -4.60 12.29 13.75
CA GLU A 203 -4.89 12.50 15.16
C GLU A 203 -3.76 11.95 16.03
N MET A 204 -3.25 10.75 15.74
CA MET A 204 -2.11 10.15 16.44
C MET A 204 -0.83 10.97 16.30
N LEU A 205 -0.60 11.53 15.11
CA LEU A 205 0.58 12.37 14.85
C LEU A 205 0.46 13.74 15.51
N ARG A 206 -0.76 14.28 15.67
CA ARG A 206 -1.02 15.53 16.39
C ARG A 206 -0.71 15.46 17.87
N GLU A 207 -0.64 14.28 18.46
CA GLU A 207 -0.14 14.09 19.82
C GLU A 207 1.36 14.41 19.96
N ILE A 208 2.13 14.37 18.84
CA ILE A 208 3.56 14.69 18.80
C ILE A 208 3.77 16.13 18.30
N ASP A 209 3.11 16.51 17.21
CA ASP A 209 3.14 17.87 16.66
C ASP A 209 1.71 18.29 16.29
N ASN A 210 1.11 19.19 17.06
CA ASN A 210 -0.27 19.65 16.88
C ASN A 210 -0.50 20.42 15.55
N LYS A 211 0.57 20.79 14.85
CA LYS A 211 0.54 21.52 13.58
C LYS A 211 0.61 20.60 12.36
N VAL A 212 0.76 19.28 12.56
CA VAL A 212 0.80 18.33 11.45
C VAL A 212 -0.48 18.41 10.62
N TYR A 213 -0.33 18.29 9.31
CA TYR A 213 -1.44 18.39 8.36
C TYR A 213 -1.30 17.34 7.25
N ILE A 214 -2.39 17.09 6.52
CA ILE A 214 -2.38 16.27 5.31
C ILE A 214 -2.09 17.18 4.13
N ASP A 215 -1.08 16.84 3.32
CA ASP A 215 -0.75 17.59 2.11
C ASP A 215 -1.98 17.66 1.18
N PRO A 216 -2.39 18.86 0.70
CA PRO A 216 -3.58 19.00 -0.14
C PRO A 216 -3.55 18.16 -1.42
N SER A 217 -2.38 17.86 -1.96
CA SER A 217 -2.21 17.00 -3.14
C SER A 217 -2.68 15.55 -2.91
N VAL A 218 -2.80 15.12 -1.65
CA VAL A 218 -3.30 13.78 -1.28
C VAL A 218 -4.80 13.67 -1.50
N LEU A 219 -5.53 14.77 -1.36
CA LEU A 219 -6.99 14.83 -1.37
C LEU A 219 -7.58 15.07 -2.77
N SER A 220 -6.76 15.41 -3.76
CA SER A 220 -7.18 15.76 -5.10
C SER A 220 -6.56 14.85 -6.16
N LYS A 221 -7.15 14.86 -7.36
CA LYS A 221 -6.57 14.16 -8.51
C LYS A 221 -5.25 14.83 -8.90
N PRO A 222 -4.14 14.07 -9.03
CA PRO A 222 -2.85 14.63 -9.45
C PRO A 222 -2.94 15.28 -10.84
N THR A 223 -2.23 16.37 -11.04
CA THR A 223 -2.02 16.99 -12.37
C THR A 223 -0.95 16.21 -13.15
N GLU A 224 -0.89 16.37 -14.48
CA GLU A 224 0.10 15.69 -15.32
C GLU A 224 1.54 16.02 -14.92
N ASP A 225 1.81 17.29 -14.55
CA ASP A 225 3.14 17.78 -14.15
C ASP A 225 3.51 17.46 -12.69
N PHE A 226 2.64 16.77 -11.95
CA PHE A 226 2.88 16.45 -10.54
C PHE A 226 4.11 15.55 -10.38
N LYS A 227 5.10 16.01 -9.60
CA LYS A 227 6.29 15.23 -9.23
C LYS A 227 6.05 14.54 -7.89
N PRO A 228 5.99 13.21 -7.85
CA PRO A 228 5.70 12.48 -6.62
C PRO A 228 6.87 12.59 -5.63
N LYS A 229 6.62 13.10 -4.43
CA LYS A 229 7.57 13.05 -3.30
C LYS A 229 7.50 11.74 -2.55
N ALA A 230 6.45 10.96 -2.76
CA ALA A 230 6.19 9.70 -2.08
C ALA A 230 5.52 8.69 -3.02
N PRO A 231 5.70 7.37 -2.81
CA PRO A 231 5.06 6.34 -3.63
C PRO A 231 3.53 6.38 -3.49
N GLY A 232 2.83 6.09 -4.60
CA GLY A 232 1.37 6.01 -4.64
C GLY A 232 0.64 7.35 -4.74
N THR A 233 1.32 8.44 -5.12
CA THR A 233 0.72 9.78 -5.18
C THR A 233 0.37 10.24 -6.61
N LYS A 234 1.06 9.77 -7.66
CA LYS A 234 0.90 10.28 -9.04
C LYS A 234 0.05 9.39 -9.93
N TYR A 235 0.32 8.10 -9.98
CA TYR A 235 -0.25 7.18 -10.96
C TYR A 235 -1.58 6.59 -10.50
N ARG A 236 -2.37 6.04 -11.45
CA ARG A 236 -3.54 5.21 -11.10
C ARG A 236 -3.04 4.00 -10.31
N HIS A 237 -3.56 3.86 -9.11
CA HIS A 237 -3.20 2.79 -8.17
C HIS A 237 -4.44 2.07 -7.68
N TYR A 238 -4.27 0.86 -7.18
CA TYR A 238 -5.31 0.07 -6.53
C TYR A 238 -6.49 -0.28 -7.44
N ALA A 239 -6.30 -0.20 -8.75
CA ALA A 239 -7.38 -0.37 -9.70
C ALA A 239 -7.56 -1.85 -10.07
N PRO A 240 -8.75 -2.44 -9.86
CA PRO A 240 -9.12 -3.71 -10.47
C PRO A 240 -9.29 -3.54 -11.99
N LYS A 241 -9.47 -4.65 -12.71
CA LYS A 241 -9.68 -4.64 -14.17
C LYS A 241 -10.92 -3.83 -14.55
N ALA A 242 -12.05 -4.08 -13.86
CA ALA A 242 -13.28 -3.33 -14.07
C ALA A 242 -13.17 -1.91 -13.44
N PRO A 243 -13.73 -0.88 -14.10
CA PRO A 243 -13.76 0.46 -13.53
C PRO A 243 -14.61 0.51 -12.26
N VAL A 244 -14.16 1.30 -11.29
CA VAL A 244 -14.88 1.53 -10.02
C VAL A 244 -15.57 2.88 -10.06
N LYS A 245 -16.81 2.94 -9.54
CA LYS A 245 -17.55 4.18 -9.25
C LYS A 245 -17.97 4.19 -7.79
N ILE A 246 -17.66 5.25 -7.09
CA ILE A 246 -18.06 5.48 -5.69
C ILE A 246 -19.36 6.25 -5.67
N VAL A 247 -20.30 5.85 -4.81
CA VAL A 247 -21.53 6.61 -4.52
C VAL A 247 -21.42 7.12 -3.08
N ASP A 248 -21.51 8.44 -2.92
CA ASP A 248 -21.23 9.15 -1.67
C ASP A 248 -22.46 9.96 -1.23
N GLY A 249 -22.84 9.85 0.03
CA GLY A 249 -23.98 10.56 0.62
C GLY A 249 -24.60 9.81 1.81
N ASP A 250 -25.82 10.16 2.13
CA ASP A 250 -26.64 9.44 3.11
C ASP A 250 -26.84 7.99 2.68
N ILE A 251 -26.69 7.03 3.61
CA ILE A 251 -26.62 5.60 3.26
C ILE A 251 -27.89 5.08 2.56
N ASP A 252 -29.06 5.53 2.98
CA ASP A 252 -30.32 5.10 2.37
C ASP A 252 -30.44 5.61 0.92
N LYS A 253 -29.98 6.85 0.66
CA LYS A 253 -29.89 7.42 -0.67
C LYS A 253 -28.83 6.72 -1.52
N VAL A 254 -27.68 6.38 -0.94
CA VAL A 254 -26.61 5.64 -1.60
C VAL A 254 -27.13 4.28 -2.06
N VAL A 255 -27.77 3.51 -1.18
CA VAL A 255 -28.36 2.21 -1.50
C VAL A 255 -29.42 2.32 -2.62
N ALA A 256 -30.33 3.27 -2.50
CA ALA A 256 -31.35 3.52 -3.53
C ALA A 256 -30.71 3.85 -4.89
N LYS A 257 -29.69 4.71 -4.89
CA LYS A 257 -28.98 5.14 -6.11
C LYS A 257 -28.16 4.03 -6.75
N ILE A 258 -27.47 3.22 -5.96
CA ILE A 258 -26.74 2.04 -6.46
C ILE A 258 -27.71 1.07 -7.12
N ASN A 259 -28.85 0.75 -6.48
CA ASN A 259 -29.88 -0.12 -7.08
C ASN A 259 -30.41 0.44 -8.42
N GLU A 260 -30.69 1.75 -8.50
CA GLU A 260 -31.07 2.42 -9.75
C GLU A 260 -30.01 2.24 -10.85
N ILE A 261 -28.74 2.50 -10.52
CA ILE A 261 -27.62 2.40 -11.46
C ILE A 261 -27.44 0.95 -11.92
N VAL A 262 -27.51 -0.02 -11.01
CA VAL A 262 -27.43 -1.46 -11.31
C VAL A 262 -28.49 -1.86 -12.32
N LEU A 263 -29.75 -1.46 -12.10
CA LEU A 263 -30.86 -1.78 -13.05
C LEU A 263 -30.60 -1.19 -14.44
N ASN A 264 -30.06 0.03 -14.51
CA ASN A 264 -29.74 0.67 -15.78
C ASN A 264 -28.60 -0.03 -16.52
N TYR A 265 -27.57 -0.49 -15.85
CA TYR A 265 -26.48 -1.25 -16.46
C TYR A 265 -26.93 -2.64 -16.90
N ILE A 266 -27.74 -3.34 -16.10
CA ILE A 266 -28.29 -4.66 -16.47
C ILE A 266 -29.15 -4.57 -17.72
N LYS A 267 -30.00 -3.52 -17.88
CA LYS A 267 -30.76 -3.27 -19.09
C LYS A 267 -29.88 -3.07 -20.34
N GLN A 268 -28.63 -2.64 -20.16
CA GLN A 268 -27.62 -2.51 -21.21
C GLN A 268 -26.78 -3.80 -21.41
N GLY A 269 -27.17 -4.91 -20.77
CA GLY A 269 -26.44 -6.18 -20.84
C GLY A 269 -25.11 -6.21 -20.04
N LYS A 270 -24.89 -5.24 -19.14
CA LYS A 270 -23.67 -5.14 -18.34
C LYS A 270 -23.76 -5.95 -17.05
N LYS A 271 -22.62 -6.54 -16.65
CA LYS A 271 -22.45 -7.25 -15.39
C LYS A 271 -21.89 -6.29 -14.33
N VAL A 272 -22.58 -6.15 -13.21
CA VAL A 272 -22.27 -5.17 -12.18
C VAL A 272 -21.80 -5.85 -10.90
N GLY A 273 -20.62 -5.45 -10.41
CA GLY A 273 -20.14 -5.74 -9.07
C GLY A 273 -20.55 -4.65 -8.08
N ILE A 274 -20.79 -5.00 -6.84
CA ILE A 274 -21.11 -4.06 -5.76
C ILE A 274 -20.22 -4.37 -4.56
N ILE A 275 -19.48 -3.38 -4.09
CA ILE A 275 -18.80 -3.41 -2.79
C ILE A 275 -19.75 -2.78 -1.77
N ALA A 276 -20.23 -3.59 -0.84
CA ALA A 276 -21.19 -3.22 0.19
C ALA A 276 -20.62 -3.49 1.60
N THR A 277 -21.27 -3.00 2.61
CA THR A 277 -21.00 -3.39 4.01
C THR A 277 -21.90 -4.54 4.45
N ASP A 278 -21.61 -5.12 5.61
CA ASP A 278 -22.43 -6.20 6.17
C ASP A 278 -23.88 -5.76 6.41
N GLU A 279 -24.07 -4.47 6.75
CA GLU A 279 -25.38 -3.87 6.99
C GLU A 279 -26.20 -3.66 5.73
N THR A 280 -25.54 -3.40 4.59
CA THR A 280 -26.25 -3.01 3.34
C THR A 280 -26.27 -4.10 2.28
N LYS A 281 -25.42 -5.15 2.38
CA LYS A 281 -25.30 -6.20 1.35
C LYS A 281 -26.64 -6.86 0.96
N SER A 282 -27.55 -7.03 1.91
CA SER A 282 -28.88 -7.62 1.68
C SER A 282 -29.89 -6.67 1.02
N LEU A 283 -29.55 -5.37 0.92
CA LEU A 283 -30.39 -4.34 0.31
C LEU A 283 -30.17 -4.24 -1.21
N TYR A 284 -29.19 -4.94 -1.73
CA TYR A 284 -28.87 -5.01 -3.16
C TYR A 284 -29.44 -6.29 -3.77
N ASN A 285 -30.50 -6.16 -4.57
CA ASN A 285 -31.24 -7.28 -5.11
C ASN A 285 -30.70 -7.83 -6.44
N LYS A 286 -29.79 -7.12 -7.09
CA LYS A 286 -29.19 -7.45 -8.39
C LYS A 286 -27.72 -7.09 -8.38
N GLY A 287 -26.94 -7.77 -9.26
CA GLY A 287 -25.49 -7.63 -9.33
C GLY A 287 -24.76 -8.64 -8.45
N THR A 288 -23.44 -8.68 -8.55
CA THR A 288 -22.58 -9.51 -7.71
C THR A 288 -22.12 -8.69 -6.51
N VAL A 289 -22.69 -8.97 -5.34
CA VAL A 289 -22.44 -8.21 -4.10
C VAL A 289 -21.33 -8.91 -3.31
N ILE A 290 -20.29 -8.15 -2.95
CA ILE A 290 -19.22 -8.59 -2.04
C ILE A 290 -19.19 -7.66 -0.84
N SER A 291 -19.29 -8.22 0.36
CA SER A 291 -19.14 -7.45 1.59
C SER A 291 -17.67 -7.19 1.88
N ILE A 292 -17.37 -5.96 2.29
CA ILE A 292 -16.03 -5.54 2.70
C ILE A 292 -15.85 -5.61 4.24
N GLY A 293 -16.92 -5.82 4.99
CA GLY A 293 -16.95 -5.86 6.47
C GLY A 293 -18.05 -4.99 7.04
N ALA A 294 -18.10 -4.87 8.37
CA ALA A 294 -19.07 -4.02 9.05
C ALA A 294 -18.70 -2.53 8.91
N ARG A 295 -19.67 -1.68 8.64
CA ARG A 295 -19.47 -0.23 8.45
C ARG A 295 -18.87 0.47 9.65
N CYS A 296 -19.17 -0.01 10.87
CA CYS A 296 -18.61 0.53 12.10
C CYS A 296 -17.16 0.11 12.38
N ASP A 297 -16.62 -0.88 11.65
CA ASP A 297 -15.24 -1.35 11.77
C ASP A 297 -14.40 -0.92 10.55
N ILE A 298 -14.00 0.35 10.56
CA ILE A 298 -13.24 0.92 9.44
C ILE A 298 -11.83 0.31 9.30
N GLU A 299 -11.29 -0.25 10.37
CA GLU A 299 -10.00 -0.93 10.35
C GLU A 299 -10.10 -2.27 9.61
N ASP A 300 -11.16 -3.05 9.86
CA ASP A 300 -11.43 -4.30 9.12
C ASP A 300 -11.75 -4.01 7.64
N ILE A 301 -12.49 -2.94 7.36
CA ILE A 301 -12.69 -2.46 5.98
C ILE A 301 -11.35 -2.15 5.30
N GLY A 302 -10.44 -1.46 5.98
CA GLY A 302 -9.09 -1.18 5.48
C GLY A 302 -8.31 -2.46 5.16
N LYS A 303 -8.36 -3.43 6.05
CA LYS A 303 -7.74 -4.75 5.90
C LYS A 303 -8.28 -5.52 4.70
N ASN A 304 -9.57 -5.43 4.43
CA ASN A 304 -10.25 -6.17 3.37
C ASN A 304 -10.20 -5.46 2.00
N LEU A 305 -9.94 -4.15 1.95
CA LEU A 305 -10.11 -3.32 0.75
C LEU A 305 -9.40 -3.88 -0.50
N CYS A 306 -8.11 -4.13 -0.39
CA CYS A 306 -7.33 -4.63 -1.53
C CYS A 306 -7.79 -6.04 -1.97
N ARG A 307 -8.10 -6.92 -1.01
CA ARG A 307 -8.59 -8.27 -1.28
C ARG A 307 -9.94 -8.25 -1.99
N VAL A 308 -10.87 -7.42 -1.54
CA VAL A 308 -12.20 -7.27 -2.17
C VAL A 308 -12.08 -6.68 -3.58
N LEU A 309 -11.23 -5.66 -3.79
CA LEU A 309 -10.97 -5.13 -5.14
C LEU A 309 -10.39 -6.20 -6.08
N ARG A 310 -9.46 -7.05 -5.59
CA ARG A 310 -8.89 -8.16 -6.37
C ARG A 310 -9.89 -9.25 -6.68
N SER A 311 -10.80 -9.59 -5.77
CA SER A 311 -11.76 -10.67 -5.98
C SER A 311 -12.66 -10.43 -7.20
N PHE A 312 -12.93 -9.18 -7.57
CA PHE A 312 -13.64 -8.86 -8.80
C PHE A 312 -12.84 -9.15 -10.08
N ASP A 313 -11.51 -9.25 -10.01
CA ASP A 313 -10.66 -9.57 -11.17
C ASP A 313 -10.81 -11.03 -11.63
N SER A 314 -11.31 -11.92 -10.77
CA SER A 314 -11.64 -13.33 -11.06
C SER A 314 -13.09 -13.55 -11.51
N ILE A 315 -13.92 -12.51 -11.50
CA ILE A 315 -15.32 -12.54 -11.89
C ILE A 315 -15.48 -11.69 -13.15
N ASP A 316 -16.35 -12.14 -14.06
CA ASP A 316 -16.68 -11.39 -15.28
C ASP A 316 -17.62 -10.21 -14.94
N ILE A 317 -17.02 -9.03 -14.69
CA ILE A 317 -17.68 -7.79 -14.26
C ILE A 317 -17.27 -6.65 -15.18
N ASP A 318 -18.25 -5.85 -15.62
CA ASP A 318 -18.01 -4.66 -16.47
C ASP A 318 -17.78 -3.38 -15.66
N ILE A 319 -18.38 -3.28 -14.47
CA ILE A 319 -18.25 -2.11 -13.58
C ILE A 319 -18.48 -2.52 -12.14
N ILE A 320 -17.75 -1.86 -11.23
CA ILE A 320 -17.90 -2.02 -9.79
C ILE A 320 -18.46 -0.73 -9.21
N LEU A 321 -19.56 -0.83 -8.45
CA LEU A 321 -20.12 0.25 -7.64
C LEU A 321 -19.68 0.04 -6.20
N CYS A 322 -19.37 1.12 -5.50
CA CYS A 322 -18.93 1.05 -4.11
C CYS A 322 -19.57 2.17 -3.28
N GLU A 323 -20.00 1.85 -2.08
CA GLU A 323 -20.40 2.83 -1.08
C GLU A 323 -19.18 3.64 -0.61
N ALA A 324 -19.37 4.91 -0.27
CA ALA A 324 -18.35 5.71 0.42
C ALA A 324 -18.33 5.41 1.91
N PHE A 325 -17.18 5.74 2.54
CA PHE A 325 -16.95 5.62 3.98
C PHE A 325 -16.58 6.97 4.58
N GLU A 326 -16.65 7.08 5.91
CA GLU A 326 -16.28 8.29 6.63
C GLU A 326 -14.77 8.57 6.47
N GLU A 327 -14.40 9.83 6.21
CA GLU A 327 -13.01 10.25 6.02
C GLU A 327 -12.40 10.79 7.32
N SER A 328 -12.43 9.99 8.38
CA SER A 328 -11.79 10.28 9.67
C SER A 328 -10.90 9.11 10.09
N GLY A 329 -9.85 9.37 10.84
CA GLY A 329 -8.92 8.32 11.29
C GLY A 329 -8.41 7.45 10.13
N VAL A 330 -8.51 6.13 10.29
CA VAL A 330 -8.13 5.15 9.25
C VAL A 330 -9.01 5.27 8.00
N GLY A 331 -10.26 5.75 8.13
CA GLY A 331 -11.17 5.98 7.01
C GLY A 331 -10.61 6.94 5.95
N THR A 332 -9.78 7.90 6.37
CA THR A 332 -9.03 8.77 5.44
C THR A 332 -8.11 7.93 4.53
N ALA A 333 -7.45 6.91 5.05
CA ALA A 333 -6.60 6.02 4.27
C ALA A 333 -7.43 5.12 3.33
N VAL A 334 -8.51 4.54 3.83
CA VAL A 334 -9.45 3.72 3.05
C VAL A 334 -9.99 4.50 1.87
N MET A 335 -10.56 5.69 2.11
CA MET A 335 -11.13 6.53 1.07
C MET A 335 -10.08 7.05 0.09
N ASN A 336 -8.85 7.34 0.54
CA ASN A 336 -7.75 7.71 -0.36
C ASN A 336 -7.45 6.60 -1.37
N ARG A 337 -7.40 5.32 -0.95
CA ARG A 337 -7.18 4.16 -1.85
C ARG A 337 -8.39 3.95 -2.76
N LEU A 338 -9.59 4.02 -2.22
CA LEU A 338 -10.83 3.82 -2.97
C LEU A 338 -11.02 4.90 -4.06
N LYS A 339 -10.79 6.18 -3.72
CA LYS A 339 -10.81 7.29 -4.69
C LYS A 339 -9.79 7.08 -5.82
N LYS A 340 -8.58 6.61 -5.50
CA LYS A 340 -7.55 6.31 -6.51
C LYS A 340 -7.91 5.10 -7.37
N SER A 341 -8.50 4.05 -6.80
CA SER A 341 -8.99 2.89 -7.56
C SER A 341 -10.08 3.28 -8.55
N ALA A 342 -10.96 4.19 -8.16
CA ALA A 342 -12.04 4.74 -8.98
C ALA A 342 -11.57 5.83 -9.97
N GLY A 343 -10.29 6.24 -9.93
CA GLY A 343 -9.84 7.38 -10.71
C GLY A 343 -10.59 8.69 -10.40
N PHE A 344 -11.03 8.84 -9.14
CA PHE A 344 -11.86 9.94 -8.62
C PHE A 344 -13.26 10.01 -9.25
N ASN A 345 -13.79 8.90 -9.76
CA ASN A 345 -15.16 8.80 -10.26
C ASN A 345 -16.13 8.64 -9.07
N ILE A 346 -16.62 9.77 -8.55
CA ILE A 346 -17.49 9.86 -7.38
C ILE A 346 -18.81 10.50 -7.77
N LEU A 347 -19.91 9.86 -7.41
CA LEU A 347 -21.27 10.38 -7.54
C LEU A 347 -21.78 10.75 -6.15
N LYS A 348 -22.11 12.03 -5.93
CA LYS A 348 -22.75 12.50 -4.70
C LYS A 348 -24.28 12.44 -4.83
N VAL A 349 -24.97 12.01 -3.74
CA VAL A 349 -26.42 11.83 -3.68
C VAL A 349 -27.03 12.41 -2.41
#